data_61af41d637c2f29176d703dc66fe68c5
#
_entry.id   61af41d637c2f29176d703dc66fe68c5
#
_cell.length_a   1.000
_cell.length_b   1.000
_cell.length_c   1.000
_cell.angle_alpha   90.00
_cell.angle_beta   90.00
_cell.angle_gamma   90.00
#
_symmetry.space_group_name_H-M   'P 1'
#
loop_
_entity.id
_entity.type
_entity.pdbx_description
1 polymer ?
#
loop_
_entity_poly.entity_id
_entity_poly.type
_entity_poly.pdbx_seq_one_letter_code
_entity_poly.pdbx_strand_id
1 'polypeptide(L)'
;TLTPMLVGALIGSVTKDTVITDVNLVLYMAMGVFAVTFVILTFVPFVEPEQEKNDISVKSLFEYRHLVCGVIAIFLYVGVEVGIPGTMNFYLTDTLGTANAATTAGFVAGTYWLLMLVGRFVSSLISGKVSSRTQLAVTSGTAIALVVVAMFTTKVQASMPVFTGSGFGMAQVPLTALLLVLCGLCTSVMWGAIFNLSVEGLGKKSAAASGLFMTMVIGGGILPLVQNAIADATTYMVSYWVPVAALAYICWFALAGSKVKKTNN
;
A
#
# COMPACT_ATOMS: atom_id res chain seq x y z
N THR A 1 4.97 -5.90 7.24
CA THR A 1 3.64 -6.50 7.50
C THR A 1 3.36 -6.68 8.97
N LEU A 2 4.30 -7.13 9.76
CA LEU A 2 4.13 -7.35 11.21
C LEU A 2 4.40 -6.09 12.04
N THR A 3 5.06 -5.08 11.50
CA THR A 3 5.48 -3.89 12.23
C THR A 3 4.34 -3.17 12.97
N PRO A 4 3.17 -2.87 12.36
CA PRO A 4 2.08 -2.23 13.09
C PRO A 4 1.56 -3.06 14.26
N MET A 5 1.54 -4.39 14.11
CA MET A 5 1.13 -5.31 15.17
C MET A 5 2.15 -5.33 16.32
N LEU A 6 3.45 -5.35 15.99
CA LEU A 6 4.53 -5.30 16.97
C LEU A 6 4.54 -3.95 17.70
N VAL A 7 4.38 -2.84 16.99
CA VAL A 7 4.30 -1.50 17.59
C VAL A 7 3.13 -1.44 18.58
N GLY A 8 1.94 -1.87 18.19
CA GLY A 8 0.78 -1.91 19.07
C GLY A 8 0.96 -2.82 20.29
N ALA A 9 1.67 -3.95 20.13
CA ALA A 9 1.94 -4.88 21.23
C ALA A 9 3.03 -4.37 22.21
N LEU A 10 4.02 -3.62 21.72
CA LEU A 10 5.17 -3.16 22.51
C LEU A 10 4.94 -1.80 23.18
N ILE A 11 4.27 -0.90 22.51
CA ILE A 11 4.04 0.47 23.01
C ILE A 11 2.68 0.57 23.72
N GLY A 12 1.74 -0.33 23.38
CA GLY A 12 0.35 -0.22 23.83
C GLY A 12 -0.39 0.94 23.15
N SER A 13 -1.24 1.64 23.91
CA SER A 13 -1.98 2.78 23.38
C SER A 13 -1.09 4.01 23.28
N VAL A 14 -0.80 4.47 22.06
CA VAL A 14 -0.18 5.78 21.82
C VAL A 14 -1.19 6.87 22.14
N THR A 15 -0.91 7.68 23.14
CA THR A 15 -1.73 8.82 23.59
C THR A 15 -1.03 10.13 23.28
N LYS A 16 -1.71 11.25 23.51
CA LYS A 16 -1.09 12.60 23.39
C LYS A 16 0.08 12.81 24.36
N ASP A 17 0.12 12.04 25.44
CA ASP A 17 1.15 12.09 26.48
C ASP A 17 2.31 11.11 26.21
N THR A 18 2.25 10.32 25.12
CA THR A 18 3.32 9.39 24.73
C THR A 18 4.55 10.19 24.30
N VAL A 19 5.66 9.99 25.01
CA VAL A 19 6.93 10.63 24.70
C VAL A 19 7.82 9.74 23.82
N ILE A 20 8.79 10.34 23.15
CA ILE A 20 9.70 9.63 22.23
C ILE A 20 10.42 8.47 22.94
N THR A 21 10.70 8.57 24.23
CA THR A 21 11.33 7.52 25.03
C THR A 21 10.52 6.23 25.08
N ASP A 22 9.19 6.30 24.99
CA ASP A 22 8.31 5.14 25.04
C ASP A 22 8.41 4.30 23.77
N VAL A 23 8.82 4.92 22.64
CA VAL A 23 9.04 4.23 21.35
C VAL A 23 10.47 3.76 21.15
N ASN A 24 11.39 4.05 22.08
CA ASN A 24 12.81 3.70 21.95
C ASN A 24 13.04 2.21 21.69
N LEU A 25 12.26 1.31 22.33
CA LEU A 25 12.40 -0.12 22.13
C LEU A 25 12.18 -0.50 20.64
N VAL A 26 11.15 0.07 20.01
CA VAL A 26 10.87 -0.18 18.60
C VAL A 26 11.97 0.40 17.71
N LEU A 27 12.48 1.58 18.04
CA LEU A 27 13.59 2.20 17.31
C LEU A 27 14.87 1.37 17.42
N TYR A 28 15.21 0.87 18.60
CA TYR A 28 16.38 -0.03 18.79
C TYR A 28 16.23 -1.34 18.05
N MET A 29 15.01 -1.92 18.00
CA MET A 29 14.75 -3.11 17.21
C MET A 29 14.95 -2.84 15.71
N ALA A 30 14.44 -1.71 15.19
CA ALA A 30 14.65 -1.30 13.82
C ALA A 30 16.14 -1.10 13.51
N MET A 31 16.87 -0.39 14.38
CA MET A 31 18.31 -0.21 14.25
C MET A 31 19.06 -1.56 14.25
N GLY A 32 18.66 -2.49 15.11
CA GLY A 32 19.22 -3.85 15.15
C GLY A 32 19.02 -4.60 13.83
N VAL A 33 17.81 -4.55 13.26
CA VAL A 33 17.51 -5.17 11.96
C VAL A 33 18.37 -4.54 10.85
N PHE A 34 18.50 -3.22 10.80
CA PHE A 34 19.36 -2.54 9.82
C PHE A 34 20.83 -2.90 10.01
N ALA A 35 21.33 -2.96 11.24
CA ALA A 35 22.71 -3.34 11.53
C ALA A 35 23.02 -4.78 11.08
N VAL A 36 22.12 -5.73 11.41
CA VAL A 36 22.26 -7.12 10.97
C VAL A 36 22.22 -7.22 9.44
N THR A 37 21.29 -6.53 8.80
CA THR A 37 21.19 -6.50 7.34
C THR A 37 22.46 -5.93 6.72
N PHE A 38 22.99 -4.83 7.24
CA PHE A 38 24.25 -4.24 6.79
C PHE A 38 25.42 -5.23 6.88
N VAL A 39 25.54 -5.92 8.02
CA VAL A 39 26.59 -6.94 8.21
C VAL A 39 26.43 -8.07 7.19
N ILE A 40 25.21 -8.60 7.00
CA ILE A 40 24.96 -9.66 6.01
C ILE A 40 25.37 -9.19 4.60
N LEU A 41 24.93 -7.99 4.19
CA LEU A 41 25.20 -7.45 2.87
C LEU A 41 26.71 -7.21 2.63
N THR A 42 27.49 -6.96 3.69
CA THR A 42 28.96 -6.80 3.57
C THR A 42 29.64 -8.10 3.15
N PHE A 43 29.07 -9.26 3.50
CA PHE A 43 29.62 -10.58 3.19
C PHE A 43 29.04 -11.22 1.92
N VAL A 44 27.95 -10.67 1.38
CA VAL A 44 27.32 -11.18 0.15
C VAL A 44 27.97 -10.52 -1.07
N PRO A 45 28.64 -11.28 -1.95
CA PRO A 45 29.17 -10.70 -3.18
C PRO A 45 28.02 -10.33 -4.12
N PHE A 46 27.82 -9.04 -4.33
CA PHE A 46 26.89 -8.55 -5.36
C PHE A 46 27.59 -8.57 -6.71
N VAL A 47 27.08 -9.36 -7.63
CA VAL A 47 27.44 -9.24 -9.04
C VAL A 47 26.64 -8.09 -9.62
N GLU A 48 27.26 -6.92 -9.74
CA GLU A 48 26.63 -5.81 -10.44
C GLU A 48 26.47 -6.20 -11.93
N PRO A 49 25.25 -6.16 -12.49
CA PRO A 49 25.08 -6.32 -13.91
C PRO A 49 25.88 -5.21 -14.63
N GLU A 50 26.60 -5.57 -15.69
CA GLU A 50 27.34 -4.58 -16.50
C GLU A 50 26.36 -3.44 -16.88
N GLN A 51 26.57 -2.30 -16.26
CA GLN A 51 25.84 -1.08 -16.62
C GLN A 51 26.41 -0.63 -17.97
N GLU A 52 25.75 -1.00 -19.07
CA GLU A 52 25.97 -0.27 -20.30
C GLU A 52 25.78 1.23 -19.99
N LYS A 53 26.85 2.01 -20.08
CA LYS A 53 26.80 3.49 -19.96
C LYS A 53 26.01 4.05 -21.15
N ASN A 54 24.73 3.81 -21.14
CA ASN A 54 23.81 4.49 -22.05
C ASN A 54 23.35 5.75 -21.33
N ASP A 55 23.82 6.91 -21.77
CA ASP A 55 23.28 8.22 -21.40
C ASP A 55 21.81 8.33 -21.88
N ILE A 56 20.93 7.54 -21.25
CA ILE A 56 19.50 7.58 -21.56
C ILE A 56 18.96 8.86 -20.93
N SER A 57 18.71 9.85 -21.76
CA SER A 57 18.05 11.07 -21.29
C SER A 57 16.68 10.72 -20.70
N VAL A 58 16.42 11.15 -19.46
CA VAL A 58 15.11 10.99 -18.80
C VAL A 58 13.98 11.55 -19.67
N LYS A 59 14.24 12.59 -20.47
CA LYS A 59 13.28 13.16 -21.42
C LYS A 59 12.78 12.12 -22.44
N SER A 60 13.63 11.19 -22.88
CA SER A 60 13.25 10.14 -23.84
C SER A 60 12.27 9.11 -23.25
N LEU A 61 12.11 9.05 -21.93
CA LEU A 61 11.15 8.18 -21.27
C LEU A 61 9.71 8.74 -21.38
N PHE A 62 9.56 10.06 -21.42
CA PHE A 62 8.26 10.70 -21.52
C PHE A 62 7.59 10.54 -22.90
N GLU A 63 8.32 10.05 -23.93
CA GLU A 63 7.78 9.67 -25.22
C GLU A 63 6.87 8.44 -25.14
N TYR A 64 7.09 7.60 -24.12
CA TYR A 64 6.31 6.37 -23.89
C TYR A 64 5.07 6.66 -23.04
N ARG A 65 3.94 6.88 -23.70
CA ARG A 65 2.67 7.20 -23.01
C ARG A 65 2.30 6.20 -21.90
N HIS A 66 2.46 4.90 -22.15
CA HIS A 66 2.13 3.87 -21.17
C HIS A 66 3.03 3.94 -19.93
N LEU A 67 4.31 4.32 -20.09
CA LEU A 67 5.21 4.56 -18.97
C LEU A 67 4.76 5.77 -18.15
N VAL A 68 4.44 6.90 -18.79
CA VAL A 68 3.98 8.12 -18.11
C VAL A 68 2.70 7.84 -17.30
N CYS A 69 1.72 7.17 -17.93
CA CYS A 69 0.50 6.77 -17.24
C CYS A 69 0.79 5.81 -16.07
N GLY A 70 1.75 4.90 -16.24
CA GLY A 70 2.16 3.97 -15.19
C GLY A 70 2.90 4.63 -14.03
N VAL A 71 3.71 5.64 -14.29
CA VAL A 71 4.38 6.46 -13.26
C VAL A 71 3.36 7.19 -12.38
N ILE A 72 2.27 7.71 -12.98
CA ILE A 72 1.16 8.27 -12.22
C ILE A 72 0.40 7.16 -11.47
N ALA A 73 0.19 6.01 -12.10
CA ALA A 73 -0.51 4.89 -11.46
C ALA A 73 0.24 4.37 -10.23
N ILE A 74 1.59 4.28 -10.25
CA ILE A 74 2.37 3.83 -9.10
C ILE A 74 2.35 4.86 -7.96
N PHE A 75 2.42 6.16 -8.28
CA PHE A 75 2.25 7.23 -7.30
C PHE A 75 0.92 7.11 -6.56
N LEU A 76 -0.18 6.95 -7.30
CA LEU A 76 -1.52 6.78 -6.75
C LEU A 76 -1.65 5.47 -5.96
N TYR A 77 -1.07 4.38 -6.48
CA TYR A 77 -1.10 3.08 -5.83
C TYR A 77 -0.44 3.11 -4.44
N VAL A 78 0.77 3.66 -4.33
CA VAL A 78 1.47 3.72 -3.04
C VAL A 78 0.69 4.59 -2.05
N GLY A 79 0.07 5.67 -2.55
CA GLY A 79 -0.84 6.47 -1.74
C GLY A 79 -2.06 5.72 -1.23
N VAL A 80 -2.67 4.86 -2.05
CA VAL A 80 -3.79 3.99 -1.66
C VAL A 80 -3.31 2.93 -0.65
N GLU A 81 -2.17 2.29 -0.91
CA GLU A 81 -1.58 1.25 -0.07
C GLU A 81 -1.33 1.72 1.37
N VAL A 82 -0.87 2.96 1.53
CA VAL A 82 -0.60 3.56 2.84
C VAL A 82 -1.85 4.24 3.40
N GLY A 83 -2.63 4.93 2.56
CA GLY A 83 -3.76 5.75 2.97
C GLY A 83 -4.93 4.94 3.53
N ILE A 84 -5.29 3.82 2.90
CA ILE A 84 -6.42 2.99 3.38
C ILE A 84 -6.20 2.52 4.82
N PRO A 85 -5.12 1.78 5.16
CA PRO A 85 -4.91 1.29 6.51
C PRO A 85 -4.56 2.41 7.50
N GLY A 86 -3.87 3.47 7.07
CA GLY A 86 -3.51 4.59 7.94
C GLY A 86 -4.74 5.36 8.41
N THR A 87 -5.59 5.79 7.50
CA THR A 87 -6.85 6.50 7.85
C THR A 87 -7.82 5.60 8.61
N MET A 88 -7.87 4.29 8.29
CA MET A 88 -8.66 3.32 9.04
C MET A 88 -8.18 3.21 10.50
N ASN A 89 -6.89 3.24 10.74
CA ASN A 89 -6.33 3.21 12.09
C ASN A 89 -6.82 4.41 12.91
N PHE A 90 -6.74 5.63 12.37
CA PHE A 90 -7.26 6.83 13.04
C PHE A 90 -8.77 6.74 13.29
N TYR A 91 -9.54 6.35 12.28
CA TYR A 91 -10.99 6.16 12.40
C TYR A 91 -11.35 5.19 13.54
N LEU A 92 -10.69 4.03 13.62
CA LEU A 92 -10.96 3.04 14.68
C LEU A 92 -10.51 3.52 16.05
N THR A 93 -9.37 4.19 16.14
CA THR A 93 -8.87 4.75 17.40
C THR A 93 -9.87 5.74 17.99
N ASP A 94 -10.49 6.58 17.16
CA ASP A 94 -11.44 7.58 17.59
C ASP A 94 -12.85 7.01 17.88
N THR A 95 -13.23 5.92 17.22
CA THR A 95 -14.61 5.41 17.27
C THR A 95 -14.83 4.21 18.19
N LEU A 96 -13.81 3.42 18.51
CA LEU A 96 -13.98 2.22 19.35
C LEU A 96 -14.29 2.52 20.81
N GLY A 97 -13.92 3.70 21.34
CA GLY A 97 -14.28 4.14 22.70
C GLY A 97 -13.77 3.24 23.84
N THR A 98 -12.84 2.31 23.57
CA THR A 98 -12.27 1.38 24.55
C THR A 98 -10.90 1.86 25.00
N ALA A 99 -10.46 1.47 26.21
CA ALA A 99 -9.14 1.82 26.73
C ALA A 99 -7.98 1.35 25.81
N ASN A 100 -8.22 0.27 25.05
CA ASN A 100 -7.24 -0.32 24.13
C ASN A 100 -7.56 -0.06 22.67
N ALA A 101 -8.31 1.03 22.36
CA ALA A 101 -8.74 1.35 21.00
C ALA A 101 -7.57 1.43 20.02
N ALA A 102 -6.48 2.12 20.39
CA ALA A 102 -5.31 2.28 19.53
C ALA A 102 -4.59 0.94 19.25
N THR A 103 -4.48 0.06 20.24
CA THR A 103 -3.89 -1.29 20.08
C THR A 103 -4.75 -2.13 19.13
N THR A 104 -6.07 -2.11 19.33
CA THR A 104 -7.03 -2.82 18.47
C THR A 104 -6.98 -2.27 17.03
N ALA A 105 -7.00 -0.95 16.88
CA ALA A 105 -6.90 -0.29 15.57
C ALA A 105 -5.60 -0.63 14.84
N GLY A 106 -4.48 -0.60 15.54
CA GLY A 106 -3.17 -0.99 15.00
C GLY A 106 -3.13 -2.44 14.55
N PHE A 107 -3.76 -3.36 15.28
CA PHE A 107 -3.87 -4.76 14.91
C PHE A 107 -4.73 -4.95 13.66
N VAL A 108 -5.88 -4.28 13.59
CA VAL A 108 -6.77 -4.31 12.42
C VAL A 108 -6.04 -3.75 11.18
N ALA A 109 -5.35 -2.62 11.31
CA ALA A 109 -4.52 -2.07 10.25
C ALA A 109 -3.38 -3.04 9.84
N GLY A 110 -2.75 -3.70 10.81
CA GLY A 110 -1.75 -4.75 10.55
C GLY A 110 -2.31 -5.93 9.76
N THR A 111 -3.58 -6.29 9.97
CA THR A 111 -4.24 -7.37 9.22
C THR A 111 -4.39 -7.03 7.73
N TYR A 112 -4.57 -5.76 7.35
CA TYR A 112 -4.50 -5.32 5.96
C TYR A 112 -3.17 -5.73 5.30
N TRP A 113 -2.05 -5.46 5.97
CA TRP A 113 -0.72 -5.82 5.48
C TRP A 113 -0.48 -7.33 5.45
N LEU A 114 -1.07 -8.06 6.40
CA LEU A 114 -1.03 -9.52 6.40
C LEU A 114 -1.80 -10.09 5.20
N LEU A 115 -3.00 -9.60 4.92
CA LEU A 115 -3.77 -10.02 3.75
C LEU A 115 -3.06 -9.64 2.44
N MET A 116 -2.36 -8.52 2.41
CA MET A 116 -1.54 -8.15 1.26
C MET A 116 -0.39 -9.14 1.04
N LEU A 117 0.25 -9.65 2.10
CA LEU A 117 1.26 -10.71 2.00
C LEU A 117 0.64 -11.99 1.43
N VAL A 118 -0.51 -12.42 1.95
CA VAL A 118 -1.25 -13.60 1.46
C VAL A 118 -1.62 -13.43 -0.02
N GLY A 119 -2.14 -12.26 -0.38
CA GLY A 119 -2.50 -11.94 -1.76
C GLY A 119 -1.32 -11.97 -2.72
N ARG A 120 -0.13 -11.50 -2.31
CA ARG A 120 1.11 -11.61 -3.09
C ARG A 120 1.50 -13.08 -3.33
N PHE A 121 1.40 -13.90 -2.30
CA PHE A 121 1.66 -15.33 -2.43
C PHE A 121 0.70 -16.00 -3.41
N VAL A 122 -0.60 -15.79 -3.26
CA VAL A 122 -1.63 -16.31 -4.18
C VAL A 122 -1.39 -15.80 -5.60
N SER A 123 -1.11 -14.51 -5.77
CA SER A 123 -0.83 -13.92 -7.09
C SER A 123 0.37 -14.58 -7.76
N SER A 124 1.41 -14.92 -7.02
CA SER A 124 2.59 -15.60 -7.58
C SER A 124 2.25 -16.95 -8.19
N LEU A 125 1.30 -17.67 -7.61
CA LEU A 125 0.83 -18.98 -8.11
C LEU A 125 0.00 -18.87 -9.39
N ILE A 126 -0.69 -17.75 -9.60
CA ILE A 126 -1.61 -17.56 -10.74
C ILE A 126 -1.03 -16.65 -11.84
N SER A 127 0.09 -15.97 -11.58
CA SER A 127 0.67 -14.99 -12.50
C SER A 127 1.05 -15.56 -13.87
N GLY A 128 1.36 -16.85 -13.95
CA GLY A 128 1.60 -17.56 -15.22
C GLY A 128 0.35 -17.82 -16.05
N LYS A 129 -0.86 -17.70 -15.48
CA LYS A 129 -2.13 -18.02 -16.13
C LYS A 129 -2.98 -16.79 -16.46
N VAL A 130 -2.79 -15.69 -15.73
CA VAL A 130 -3.61 -14.49 -15.85
C VAL A 130 -2.72 -13.29 -16.16
N SER A 131 -3.06 -12.51 -17.21
CA SER A 131 -2.27 -11.35 -17.60
C SER A 131 -2.26 -10.26 -16.51
N SER A 132 -1.14 -9.51 -16.38
CA SER A 132 -1.03 -8.39 -15.44
C SER A 132 -2.13 -7.36 -15.64
N ARG A 133 -2.58 -7.15 -16.88
CA ARG A 133 -3.69 -6.25 -17.22
C ARG A 133 -5.01 -6.70 -16.60
N THR A 134 -5.35 -8.00 -16.76
CA THR A 134 -6.58 -8.57 -16.20
C THR A 134 -6.52 -8.55 -14.66
N GLN A 135 -5.40 -8.95 -14.08
CA GLN A 135 -5.23 -8.91 -12.63
C GLN A 135 -5.45 -7.51 -12.10
N LEU A 136 -4.81 -6.49 -12.70
CA LEU A 136 -4.90 -5.11 -12.26
C LEU A 136 -6.33 -4.55 -12.41
N ALA A 137 -7.01 -4.84 -13.53
CA ALA A 137 -8.37 -4.38 -13.77
C ALA A 137 -9.37 -4.98 -12.76
N VAL A 138 -9.29 -6.30 -12.53
CA VAL A 138 -10.17 -7.00 -11.59
C VAL A 138 -9.92 -6.53 -10.16
N THR A 139 -8.67 -6.48 -9.72
CA THR A 139 -8.35 -6.11 -8.33
C THR A 139 -8.65 -4.66 -8.03
N SER A 140 -8.37 -3.73 -8.97
CA SER A 140 -8.73 -2.32 -8.78
C SER A 140 -10.25 -2.10 -8.78
N GLY A 141 -11.00 -2.77 -9.66
CA GLY A 141 -12.46 -2.73 -9.65
C GLY A 141 -13.07 -3.29 -8.37
N THR A 142 -12.55 -4.43 -7.88
CA THR A 142 -12.98 -5.03 -6.61
C THR A 142 -12.64 -4.10 -5.43
N ALA A 143 -11.45 -3.50 -5.41
CA ALA A 143 -11.06 -2.57 -4.36
C ALA A 143 -11.97 -1.33 -4.32
N ILE A 144 -12.34 -0.77 -5.47
CA ILE A 144 -13.32 0.33 -5.56
C ILE A 144 -14.65 -0.09 -4.91
N ALA A 145 -15.17 -1.26 -5.28
CA ALA A 145 -16.43 -1.75 -4.72
C ALA A 145 -16.35 -1.92 -3.20
N LEU A 146 -15.26 -2.52 -2.69
CA LEU A 146 -15.05 -2.71 -1.25
C LEU A 146 -14.98 -1.37 -0.51
N VAL A 147 -14.21 -0.39 -1.00
CA VAL A 147 -14.10 0.93 -0.37
C VAL A 147 -15.43 1.66 -0.39
N VAL A 148 -16.13 1.66 -1.53
CA VAL A 148 -17.44 2.33 -1.63
C VAL A 148 -18.46 1.70 -0.66
N VAL A 149 -18.57 0.37 -0.61
CA VAL A 149 -19.46 -0.30 0.35
C VAL A 149 -19.03 -0.01 1.79
N ALA A 150 -17.72 0.01 2.07
CA ALA A 150 -17.21 0.33 3.41
C ALA A 150 -17.67 1.71 3.89
N MET A 151 -17.71 2.71 3.02
CA MET A 151 -18.14 4.07 3.38
C MET A 151 -19.57 4.13 3.91
N PHE A 152 -20.44 3.18 3.55
CA PHE A 152 -21.86 3.15 3.95
C PHE A 152 -22.17 2.14 5.05
N THR A 153 -21.20 1.37 5.54
CA THR A 153 -21.41 0.27 6.51
C THR A 153 -20.90 0.58 7.92
N THR A 154 -20.65 1.84 8.23
CA THR A 154 -20.10 2.30 9.53
C THR A 154 -20.95 1.92 10.75
N LYS A 155 -22.27 1.79 10.59
CA LYS A 155 -23.22 1.45 11.66
C LYS A 155 -23.35 -0.05 11.91
N VAL A 156 -22.87 -0.89 10.98
CA VAL A 156 -22.92 -2.34 11.10
C VAL A 156 -21.69 -2.81 11.85
N GLN A 157 -21.89 -3.62 12.90
CA GLN A 157 -20.79 -4.19 13.67
C GLN A 157 -20.52 -5.63 13.23
N ALA A 158 -19.25 -6.00 13.27
CA ALA A 158 -18.78 -7.34 12.97
C ALA A 158 -17.72 -7.77 13.98
N SER A 159 -17.69 -9.05 14.30
CA SER A 159 -16.67 -9.62 15.19
C SER A 159 -15.41 -9.97 14.41
N MET A 160 -14.27 -9.50 14.88
CA MET A 160 -12.96 -9.78 14.27
C MET A 160 -11.98 -10.28 15.35
N PRO A 161 -11.17 -11.31 15.05
CA PRO A 161 -10.09 -11.71 15.96
C PRO A 161 -9.02 -10.61 15.97
N VAL A 162 -8.70 -10.12 17.17
CA VAL A 162 -7.71 -9.04 17.38
C VAL A 162 -6.85 -9.32 18.60
N PHE A 163 -5.70 -8.66 18.66
CA PHE A 163 -4.91 -8.57 19.88
C PHE A 163 -5.38 -7.33 20.66
N THR A 164 -5.83 -7.56 21.91
CA THR A 164 -6.43 -6.51 22.75
C THR A 164 -5.45 -5.86 23.73
N GLY A 165 -4.15 -6.14 23.58
CA GLY A 165 -3.09 -5.68 24.49
C GLY A 165 -2.77 -6.66 25.61
N SER A 166 -3.71 -7.49 26.03
CA SER A 166 -3.53 -8.54 27.05
C SER A 166 -3.59 -9.96 26.48
N GLY A 167 -4.12 -10.14 25.28
CA GLY A 167 -4.27 -11.45 24.62
C GLY A 167 -5.08 -11.37 23.35
N PHE A 168 -5.17 -12.51 22.65
CA PHE A 168 -6.05 -12.61 21.48
C PHE A 168 -7.49 -12.80 21.93
N GLY A 169 -8.39 -12.04 21.34
CA GLY A 169 -9.83 -12.11 21.61
C GLY A 169 -10.64 -11.67 20.40
N MET A 170 -11.97 -11.68 20.55
CA MET A 170 -12.88 -11.14 19.53
C MET A 170 -13.26 -9.71 19.92
N ALA A 171 -13.00 -8.75 19.04
CA ALA A 171 -13.47 -7.38 19.19
C ALA A 171 -14.61 -7.10 18.21
N GLN A 172 -15.56 -6.28 18.67
CA GLN A 172 -16.59 -5.72 17.80
C GLN A 172 -15.99 -4.50 17.08
N VAL A 173 -15.92 -4.58 15.77
CA VAL A 173 -15.41 -3.49 14.92
C VAL A 173 -16.47 -3.13 13.88
N PRO A 174 -16.53 -1.89 13.39
CA PRO A 174 -17.40 -1.55 12.27
C PRO A 174 -17.10 -2.45 11.05
N LEU A 175 -18.14 -2.90 10.35
CA LEU A 175 -18.00 -3.69 9.12
C LEU A 175 -17.14 -2.98 8.07
N THR A 176 -17.14 -1.65 8.08
CA THR A 176 -16.22 -0.79 7.33
C THR A 176 -14.77 -1.27 7.44
N ALA A 177 -14.30 -1.55 8.67
CA ALA A 177 -12.91 -1.97 8.90
C ALA A 177 -12.61 -3.31 8.22
N LEU A 178 -13.52 -4.28 8.31
CA LEU A 178 -13.37 -5.58 7.64
C LEU A 178 -13.26 -5.43 6.12
N LEU A 179 -14.12 -4.60 5.52
CA LEU A 179 -14.12 -4.37 4.07
C LEU A 179 -12.83 -3.66 3.63
N LEU A 180 -12.35 -2.69 4.41
CA LEU A 180 -11.09 -2.00 4.14
C LEU A 180 -9.88 -2.92 4.30
N VAL A 181 -9.89 -3.82 5.29
CA VAL A 181 -8.86 -4.84 5.47
C VAL A 181 -8.79 -5.79 4.27
N LEU A 182 -9.94 -6.18 3.70
CA LEU A 182 -10.00 -7.01 2.50
C LEU A 182 -9.39 -6.32 1.27
N CYS A 183 -9.34 -4.99 1.22
CA CYS A 183 -8.63 -4.27 0.16
C CYS A 183 -7.14 -4.63 0.10
N GLY A 184 -6.55 -5.11 1.20
CA GLY A 184 -5.17 -5.61 1.22
C GLY A 184 -4.92 -6.74 0.24
N LEU A 185 -5.89 -7.65 0.04
CA LEU A 185 -5.81 -8.69 -0.98
C LEU A 185 -5.79 -8.07 -2.40
N CYS A 186 -6.59 -7.05 -2.63
CA CYS A 186 -6.68 -6.39 -3.93
C CYS A 186 -5.40 -5.61 -4.27
N THR A 187 -4.87 -4.85 -3.30
CA THR A 187 -3.66 -4.04 -3.50
C THR A 187 -2.40 -4.87 -3.64
N SER A 188 -2.41 -6.12 -3.18
CA SER A 188 -1.25 -7.03 -3.16
C SER A 188 -0.56 -7.22 -4.50
N VAL A 189 -1.31 -7.26 -5.60
CA VAL A 189 -0.82 -7.52 -6.96
C VAL A 189 -0.55 -6.27 -7.77
N MET A 190 -1.04 -5.11 -7.30
CA MET A 190 -1.08 -3.89 -8.12
C MET A 190 0.32 -3.36 -8.45
N TRP A 191 1.26 -3.38 -7.48
CA TRP A 191 2.62 -2.91 -7.71
C TRP A 191 3.26 -3.62 -8.91
N GLY A 192 3.34 -4.95 -8.86
CA GLY A 192 3.98 -5.75 -9.90
C GLY A 192 3.26 -5.62 -11.25
N ALA A 193 1.92 -5.58 -11.23
CA ALA A 193 1.14 -5.43 -12.44
C ALA A 193 1.33 -4.05 -13.10
N ILE A 194 1.32 -2.96 -12.32
CA ILE A 194 1.57 -1.60 -12.81
C ILE A 194 2.99 -1.52 -13.38
N PHE A 195 4.00 -2.03 -12.64
CA PHE A 195 5.38 -2.02 -13.10
C PHE A 195 5.54 -2.76 -14.43
N ASN A 196 5.08 -4.02 -14.50
CA ASN A 196 5.20 -4.83 -15.71
C ASN A 196 4.57 -4.17 -16.93
N LEU A 197 3.36 -3.61 -16.77
CA LEU A 197 2.66 -2.92 -17.86
C LEU A 197 3.33 -1.61 -18.27
N SER A 198 4.06 -0.97 -17.37
CA SER A 198 4.69 0.32 -17.63
C SER A 198 6.05 0.19 -18.31
N VAL A 199 6.78 -0.90 -18.04
CA VAL A 199 8.10 -1.15 -18.65
C VAL A 199 8.02 -2.01 -19.91
N GLU A 200 6.83 -2.46 -20.29
CA GLU A 200 6.61 -3.30 -21.47
C GLU A 200 7.15 -2.61 -22.73
N GLY A 201 8.04 -3.29 -23.47
CA GLY A 201 8.60 -2.78 -24.73
C GLY A 201 9.70 -1.71 -24.62
N LEU A 202 10.15 -1.36 -23.40
CA LEU A 202 11.19 -0.34 -23.20
C LEU A 202 12.63 -0.86 -23.44
N GLY A 203 12.86 -2.17 -23.44
CA GLY A 203 14.18 -2.75 -23.68
C GLY A 203 15.26 -2.17 -22.75
N LYS A 204 16.33 -1.61 -23.31
CA LYS A 204 17.46 -1.02 -22.57
C LYS A 204 17.05 0.18 -21.68
N LYS A 205 15.91 0.84 -21.95
CA LYS A 205 15.40 1.96 -21.16
C LYS A 205 14.71 1.53 -19.86
N SER A 206 14.47 0.22 -19.65
CA SER A 206 13.78 -0.30 -18.46
C SER A 206 14.50 0.05 -17.16
N ALA A 207 15.83 0.08 -17.14
CA ALA A 207 16.61 0.46 -15.96
C ALA A 207 16.35 1.91 -15.53
N ALA A 208 16.38 2.84 -16.47
CA ALA A 208 16.08 4.25 -16.20
C ALA A 208 14.61 4.48 -15.82
N ALA A 209 13.68 3.72 -16.45
CA ALA A 209 12.27 3.73 -16.09
C ALA A 209 12.04 3.24 -14.66
N SER A 210 12.75 2.19 -14.23
CA SER A 210 12.67 1.68 -12.85
C SER A 210 13.12 2.73 -11.82
N GLY A 211 14.17 3.52 -12.13
CA GLY A 211 14.58 4.64 -11.29
C GLY A 211 13.46 5.69 -11.13
N LEU A 212 12.80 6.06 -12.23
CA LEU A 212 11.67 6.98 -12.22
C LEU A 212 10.49 6.42 -11.39
N PHE A 213 10.22 5.12 -11.50
CA PHE A 213 9.21 4.45 -10.68
C PHE A 213 9.50 4.57 -9.19
N MET A 214 10.75 4.38 -8.77
CA MET A 214 11.13 4.46 -7.36
C MET A 214 10.95 5.87 -6.78
N THR A 215 11.10 6.92 -7.58
CA THR A 215 10.85 8.29 -7.12
C THR A 215 9.36 8.52 -6.81
N MET A 216 8.46 7.80 -7.49
CA MET A 216 7.01 7.95 -7.31
C MET A 216 6.47 7.29 -6.04
N VAL A 217 7.29 6.55 -5.29
CA VAL A 217 6.95 6.05 -3.93
C VAL A 217 6.56 7.20 -2.98
N ILE A 218 6.99 8.43 -3.28
CA ILE A 218 6.57 9.64 -2.55
C ILE A 218 5.04 9.80 -2.49
N GLY A 219 4.29 9.16 -3.37
CA GLY A 219 2.82 9.09 -3.32
C GLY A 219 2.27 8.59 -1.99
N GLY A 220 3.02 7.67 -1.32
CA GLY A 220 2.70 7.16 0.01
C GLY A 220 2.80 8.19 1.14
N GLY A 221 3.47 9.30 0.92
CA GLY A 221 3.47 10.45 1.84
C GLY A 221 2.40 11.48 1.47
N ILE A 222 2.25 11.77 0.18
CA ILE A 222 1.40 12.87 -0.29
C ILE A 222 -0.10 12.52 -0.23
N LEU A 223 -0.51 11.37 -0.77
CA LEU A 223 -1.93 11.01 -0.81
C LEU A 223 -2.55 10.84 0.58
N PRO A 224 -1.92 10.13 1.53
CA PRO A 224 -2.45 10.02 2.89
C PRO A 224 -2.56 11.38 3.58
N LEU A 225 -1.63 12.30 3.32
CA LEU A 225 -1.70 13.67 3.85
C LEU A 225 -2.95 14.39 3.32
N VAL A 226 -3.20 14.33 2.01
CA VAL A 226 -4.41 14.90 1.40
C VAL A 226 -5.67 14.22 1.93
N GLN A 227 -5.65 12.89 2.05
CA GLN A 227 -6.77 12.12 2.56
C GLN A 227 -7.11 12.53 4.00
N ASN A 228 -6.12 12.60 4.89
CA ASN A 228 -6.35 12.96 6.28
C ASN A 228 -6.73 14.44 6.45
N ALA A 229 -6.19 15.35 5.64
CA ALA A 229 -6.64 16.74 5.63
C ALA A 229 -8.14 16.88 5.26
N ILE A 230 -8.63 16.04 4.34
CA ILE A 230 -10.06 15.96 4.01
C ILE A 230 -10.86 15.35 5.18
N ALA A 231 -10.30 14.33 5.85
CA ALA A 231 -10.94 13.71 7.01
C ALA A 231 -11.11 14.73 8.16
N ASP A 232 -10.09 15.52 8.44
CA ASP A 232 -10.10 16.58 9.46
C ASP A 232 -11.11 17.67 9.13
N ALA A 233 -11.23 18.04 7.86
CA ALA A 233 -12.17 19.07 7.41
C ALA A 233 -13.62 18.58 7.29
N THR A 234 -13.85 17.27 7.20
CA THR A 234 -15.19 16.69 6.94
C THR A 234 -15.46 15.48 7.82
N THR A 235 -15.21 14.28 7.30
CA THR A 235 -15.31 12.99 8.01
C THR A 235 -14.33 11.98 7.42
N TYR A 236 -13.97 10.95 8.20
CA TYR A 236 -13.15 9.85 7.71
C TYR A 236 -13.76 9.20 6.46
N MET A 237 -15.07 9.00 6.42
CA MET A 237 -15.72 8.32 5.30
C MET A 237 -15.67 9.16 4.01
N VAL A 238 -15.83 10.47 4.10
CA VAL A 238 -15.70 11.36 2.93
C VAL A 238 -14.29 11.34 2.37
N SER A 239 -13.27 11.24 3.22
CA SER A 239 -11.88 11.19 2.78
C SER A 239 -11.55 9.95 1.92
N TYR A 240 -12.32 8.86 2.03
CA TYR A 240 -12.14 7.66 1.21
C TYR A 240 -12.45 7.85 -0.28
N TRP A 241 -13.05 8.99 -0.67
CA TRP A 241 -13.14 9.33 -2.08
C TRP A 241 -11.77 9.54 -2.73
N VAL A 242 -10.73 9.90 -1.96
CA VAL A 242 -9.36 10.03 -2.46
C VAL A 242 -8.83 8.68 -2.98
N PRO A 243 -8.79 7.59 -2.16
CA PRO A 243 -8.40 6.29 -2.69
C PRO A 243 -9.34 5.74 -3.76
N VAL A 244 -10.64 6.05 -3.74
CA VAL A 244 -11.57 5.65 -4.81
C VAL A 244 -11.17 6.29 -6.14
N ALA A 245 -10.89 7.60 -6.16
CA ALA A 245 -10.44 8.29 -7.37
C ALA A 245 -9.08 7.74 -7.87
N ALA A 246 -8.15 7.45 -6.96
CA ALA A 246 -6.87 6.85 -7.29
C ALA A 246 -7.03 5.44 -7.89
N LEU A 247 -7.86 4.60 -7.29
CA LEU A 247 -8.17 3.26 -7.79
C LEU A 247 -8.90 3.29 -9.15
N ALA A 248 -9.78 4.27 -9.37
CA ALA A 248 -10.44 4.48 -10.65
C ALA A 248 -9.41 4.81 -11.76
N TYR A 249 -8.42 5.65 -11.46
CA TYR A 249 -7.32 5.90 -12.39
C TYR A 249 -6.51 4.62 -12.66
N ILE A 250 -6.18 3.82 -11.65
CA ILE A 250 -5.45 2.56 -11.80
C ILE A 250 -6.25 1.57 -12.66
N CYS A 251 -7.56 1.48 -12.47
CA CYS A 251 -8.44 0.67 -13.29
C CYS A 251 -8.45 1.15 -14.76
N TRP A 252 -8.56 2.45 -14.99
CA TRP A 252 -8.42 3.04 -16.31
C TRP A 252 -7.05 2.76 -16.94
N PHE A 253 -5.97 2.85 -16.16
CA PHE A 253 -4.63 2.52 -16.62
C PHE A 253 -4.57 1.06 -17.09
N ALA A 254 -5.12 0.12 -16.33
CA ALA A 254 -5.18 -1.29 -16.72
C ALA A 254 -5.91 -1.48 -18.06
N LEU A 255 -7.06 -0.83 -18.27
CA LEU A 255 -7.92 -1.04 -19.42
C LEU A 255 -7.45 -0.31 -20.69
N ALA A 256 -6.94 0.91 -20.54
CA ALA A 256 -6.65 1.81 -21.66
C ALA A 256 -5.24 2.42 -21.63
N GLY A 257 -4.77 2.88 -20.45
CA GLY A 257 -3.52 3.63 -20.32
C GLY A 257 -2.26 2.81 -20.57
N SER A 258 -2.32 1.50 -20.29
CA SER A 258 -1.20 0.56 -20.43
C SER A 258 -0.97 0.04 -21.86
N LYS A 259 -1.80 0.45 -22.83
CA LYS A 259 -1.64 -0.02 -24.21
C LYS A 259 -0.37 0.56 -24.83
N VAL A 260 0.57 -0.31 -25.18
CA VAL A 260 1.76 0.07 -25.95
C VAL A 260 1.30 0.48 -27.34
N LYS A 261 1.51 1.75 -27.72
CA LYS A 261 1.37 2.14 -29.12
C LYS A 261 2.56 1.53 -29.87
N LYS A 262 2.32 0.61 -30.82
CA LYS A 262 3.34 0.25 -31.80
C LYS A 262 3.70 1.53 -32.55
N THR A 263 4.89 2.06 -32.32
CA THR A 263 5.46 3.05 -33.21
C THR A 263 5.77 2.28 -34.48
N ASN A 264 4.96 2.51 -35.55
CA ASN A 264 5.34 2.03 -36.87
C ASN A 264 6.62 2.79 -37.26
N ASN A 265 7.77 2.10 -37.15
CA ASN A 265 8.96 2.44 -37.87
C ASN A 265 8.89 1.77 -39.25
#